data_1ad1aad265c0c380e24aa47d9e478b9c
#
_entry.id   1ad1aad265c0c380e24aa47d9e478b9c
#
_cell.length_a   1.000
_cell.length_b   1.000
_cell.length_c   1.000
_cell.angle_alpha   90.00
_cell.angle_beta   90.00
_cell.angle_gamma   90.00
#
_symmetry.space_group_name_H-M   'P 1'
#
loop_
_entity.id
_entity.type
_entity.pdbx_description
1 polymer ?
#
loop_
_entity_poly.entity_id
_entity_poly.type
_entity_poly.pdbx_seq_one_letter_code
_entity_poly.pdbx_strand_id
1 'polypeptide(L)'
;MIIDIHTHTFPDAIAHKTIAGMEEDIVRGQGIHVKSARIPTVKGLEDSTKKADIDLSVVCPVATNIRQPEKINRLSVELNEKREETRLFYFGAIHPDCENYKQIIDEIVAMDLKAIKIHPDYQNTFFDDEKYIRLMDYAAEKDLGIIVHAGEDVGLPETVHCTPERILNLWKHIQPEKLILAHMGGWKMWDEVEEKLLGLPFYLDTAIVLNPIFPVKLENEQFV
;
A
#
# COMPACT_ATOMS: atom_id res chain seq x y z
N MET A 1 2.77 -19.45 -11.91
CA MET A 1 1.94 -18.74 -10.93
C MET A 1 2.26 -17.26 -11.08
N ILE A 2 1.24 -16.42 -11.30
CA ILE A 2 1.35 -14.97 -11.44
C ILE A 2 0.61 -14.35 -10.25
N ILE A 3 1.29 -13.52 -9.47
CA ILE A 3 0.73 -12.84 -8.31
C ILE A 3 0.82 -11.32 -8.53
N ASP A 4 -0.33 -10.64 -8.48
CA ASP A 4 -0.39 -9.19 -8.40
C ASP A 4 -0.36 -8.78 -6.91
N ILE A 5 0.75 -8.22 -6.48
CA ILE A 5 1.00 -7.97 -5.04
C ILE A 5 0.36 -6.67 -4.52
N HIS A 6 -0.19 -5.80 -5.39
CA HIS A 6 -0.67 -4.50 -4.97
C HIS A 6 -1.95 -4.09 -5.69
N THR A 7 -3.08 -4.43 -5.11
CA THR A 7 -4.40 -4.03 -5.58
C THR A 7 -5.23 -3.41 -4.46
N HIS A 8 -6.33 -2.77 -4.83
CA HIS A 8 -7.25 -2.16 -3.88
C HIS A 8 -8.71 -2.48 -4.20
N THR A 9 -9.49 -2.71 -3.17
CA THR A 9 -10.96 -2.74 -3.23
C THR A 9 -11.56 -1.94 -2.09
N PHE A 10 -12.78 -1.48 -2.27
CA PHE A 10 -13.60 -0.89 -1.22
C PHE A 10 -14.90 -1.66 -1.09
N PRO A 11 -15.53 -1.68 0.11
CA PRO A 11 -16.88 -2.21 0.26
C PRO A 11 -17.84 -1.54 -0.76
N ASP A 12 -18.70 -2.32 -1.40
CA ASP A 12 -19.56 -1.87 -2.50
C ASP A 12 -20.37 -0.61 -2.14
N ALA A 13 -20.84 -0.52 -0.89
CA ALA A 13 -21.61 0.61 -0.40
C ALA A 13 -20.88 1.95 -0.46
N ILE A 14 -19.54 1.95 -0.46
CA ILE A 14 -18.72 3.16 -0.46
C ILE A 14 -17.81 3.30 -1.68
N ALA A 15 -17.64 2.25 -2.48
CA ALA A 15 -16.67 2.21 -3.58
C ALA A 15 -16.83 3.38 -4.57
N HIS A 16 -18.07 3.66 -5.02
CA HIS A 16 -18.35 4.78 -5.92
C HIS A 16 -17.99 6.14 -5.32
N LYS A 17 -18.38 6.37 -4.06
CA LYS A 17 -18.10 7.63 -3.37
C LYS A 17 -16.60 7.81 -3.13
N THR A 18 -15.92 6.74 -2.74
CA THR A 18 -14.47 6.77 -2.47
C THR A 18 -13.69 7.12 -3.74
N ILE A 19 -13.99 6.46 -4.86
CA ILE A 19 -13.34 6.76 -6.13
C ILE A 19 -13.62 8.19 -6.60
N ALA A 20 -14.85 8.67 -6.48
CA ALA A 20 -15.18 10.05 -6.85
C ALA A 20 -14.37 11.06 -6.02
N GLY A 21 -14.21 10.81 -4.72
CA GLY A 21 -13.37 11.65 -3.85
C GLY A 21 -11.90 11.63 -4.26
N MET A 22 -11.34 10.46 -4.60
CA MET A 22 -9.96 10.35 -5.07
C MET A 22 -9.76 11.06 -6.42
N GLU A 23 -10.72 10.96 -7.35
CA GLU A 23 -10.70 11.71 -8.61
C GLU A 23 -10.70 13.23 -8.37
N GLU A 24 -11.51 13.71 -7.41
CA GLU A 24 -11.55 15.13 -7.01
C GLU A 24 -10.23 15.57 -6.35
N ASP A 25 -9.61 14.74 -5.53
CA ASP A 25 -8.32 15.02 -4.90
C ASP A 25 -7.22 15.17 -5.96
N ILE A 26 -7.19 14.32 -6.99
CA ILE A 26 -6.24 14.43 -8.11
C ILE A 26 -6.46 15.75 -8.89
N VAL A 27 -7.72 16.12 -9.16
CA VAL A 27 -8.02 17.40 -9.81
C VAL A 27 -7.51 18.55 -8.96
N ARG A 28 -7.72 18.51 -7.65
CA ARG A 28 -7.29 19.56 -6.72
C ARG A 28 -5.76 19.66 -6.62
N GLY A 29 -5.08 18.51 -6.49
CA GLY A 29 -3.64 18.46 -6.28
C GLY A 29 -2.82 18.64 -7.55
N GLN A 30 -3.29 18.10 -8.69
CA GLN A 30 -2.53 18.07 -9.95
C GLN A 30 -3.13 18.94 -11.06
N GLY A 31 -4.37 19.42 -10.91
CA GLY A 31 -5.08 20.10 -11.99
C GLY A 31 -5.46 19.18 -13.16
N ILE A 32 -5.38 17.87 -12.99
CA ILE A 32 -5.61 16.88 -14.05
C ILE A 32 -6.95 16.20 -13.84
N HIS A 33 -7.81 16.23 -14.85
CA HIS A 33 -9.06 15.48 -14.84
C HIS A 33 -8.79 14.02 -15.20
N VAL A 34 -9.00 13.15 -14.23
CA VAL A 34 -8.88 11.70 -14.41
C VAL A 34 -10.24 11.05 -14.19
N LYS A 35 -10.44 9.89 -14.80
CA LYS A 35 -11.59 9.04 -14.56
C LYS A 35 -11.13 7.63 -14.35
N SER A 36 -11.53 7.04 -13.23
CA SER A 36 -11.25 5.64 -12.96
C SER A 36 -11.84 4.76 -14.05
N ALA A 37 -11.04 3.89 -14.62
CA ALA A 37 -11.49 2.95 -15.64
C ALA A 37 -12.48 1.92 -15.09
N ARG A 38 -12.48 1.71 -13.78
CA ARG A 38 -13.33 0.73 -13.08
C ARG A 38 -13.66 1.21 -11.67
N ILE A 39 -14.81 0.75 -11.16
CA ILE A 39 -15.13 0.91 -9.74
C ILE A 39 -14.44 -0.23 -8.97
N PRO A 40 -13.64 0.07 -7.95
CA PRO A 40 -12.83 -0.91 -7.23
C PRO A 40 -13.65 -1.66 -6.18
N THR A 41 -14.63 -2.42 -6.64
CA THR A 41 -15.41 -3.37 -5.83
C THR A 41 -14.71 -4.72 -5.74
N VAL A 42 -15.08 -5.55 -4.76
CA VAL A 42 -14.57 -6.93 -4.64
C VAL A 42 -14.85 -7.71 -5.94
N LYS A 43 -16.08 -7.66 -6.43
CA LYS A 43 -16.46 -8.35 -7.67
C LYS A 43 -15.72 -7.80 -8.90
N GLY A 44 -15.52 -6.49 -8.97
CA GLY A 44 -14.79 -5.85 -10.06
C GLY A 44 -13.33 -6.30 -10.14
N LEU A 45 -12.67 -6.45 -9.00
CA LEU A 45 -11.30 -6.95 -8.95
C LEU A 45 -11.25 -8.46 -9.26
N GLU A 46 -12.15 -9.26 -8.69
CA GLU A 46 -12.27 -10.70 -8.99
C GLU A 46 -12.37 -10.94 -10.51
N ASP A 47 -13.27 -10.23 -11.18
CA ASP A 47 -13.46 -10.35 -12.63
C ASP A 47 -12.21 -9.91 -13.41
N SER A 48 -11.54 -8.88 -12.93
CA SER A 48 -10.28 -8.38 -13.52
C SER A 48 -9.15 -9.39 -13.38
N THR A 49 -8.98 -9.93 -12.18
CA THR A 49 -7.99 -10.97 -11.85
C THR A 49 -8.15 -12.20 -12.73
N LYS A 50 -9.40 -12.71 -12.83
CA LYS A 50 -9.71 -13.88 -13.66
C LYS A 50 -9.52 -13.59 -15.16
N LYS A 51 -9.95 -12.43 -15.62
CA LYS A 51 -9.80 -12.01 -17.03
C LYS A 51 -8.33 -11.88 -17.46
N ALA A 52 -7.47 -11.42 -16.55
CA ALA A 52 -6.05 -11.26 -16.80
C ALA A 52 -5.24 -12.54 -16.57
N ASP A 53 -5.91 -13.64 -16.23
CA ASP A 53 -5.29 -14.95 -15.87
C ASP A 53 -4.23 -14.83 -14.77
N ILE A 54 -4.51 -13.95 -13.80
CA ILE A 54 -3.71 -13.81 -12.59
C ILE A 54 -4.15 -14.90 -11.60
N ASP A 55 -3.19 -15.60 -11.02
CA ASP A 55 -3.47 -16.67 -10.05
C ASP A 55 -3.94 -16.13 -8.70
N LEU A 56 -3.39 -14.99 -8.27
CA LEU A 56 -3.74 -14.34 -7.00
C LEU A 56 -3.53 -12.82 -7.08
N SER A 57 -4.54 -12.04 -6.72
CA SER A 57 -4.39 -10.59 -6.48
C SER A 57 -4.41 -10.29 -4.99
N VAL A 58 -3.37 -9.62 -4.51
CA VAL A 58 -3.25 -9.21 -3.11
C VAL A 58 -3.88 -7.83 -2.94
N VAL A 59 -4.86 -7.75 -2.04
CA VAL A 59 -5.55 -6.49 -1.72
C VAL A 59 -4.92 -5.85 -0.50
N CYS A 60 -4.53 -4.60 -0.64
CA CYS A 60 -3.83 -3.78 0.34
C CYS A 60 -4.77 -2.73 0.96
N PRO A 61 -5.58 -3.07 1.97
CA PRO A 61 -6.48 -2.11 2.59
C PRO A 61 -5.70 -1.09 3.43
N VAL A 62 -6.20 0.15 3.48
CA VAL A 62 -5.58 1.24 4.24
C VAL A 62 -6.51 1.72 5.34
N ALA A 63 -6.01 1.76 6.58
CA ALA A 63 -6.68 2.42 7.69
C ALA A 63 -6.27 3.90 7.72
N THR A 64 -7.18 4.81 7.41
CA THR A 64 -6.91 6.26 7.37
C THR A 64 -7.20 6.96 8.71
N ASN A 65 -7.66 6.22 9.70
CA ASN A 65 -7.84 6.69 11.08
C ASN A 65 -7.85 5.51 12.08
N ILE A 66 -7.72 5.82 13.37
CA ILE A 66 -7.60 4.84 14.46
C ILE A 66 -8.85 3.97 14.70
N ARG A 67 -10.00 4.30 14.11
CA ARG A 67 -11.26 3.55 14.30
C ARG A 67 -11.47 2.46 13.24
N GLN A 68 -10.65 2.44 12.21
CA GLN A 68 -10.84 1.54 11.06
C GLN A 68 -10.14 0.18 11.19
N PRO A 69 -8.98 0.01 11.85
CA PRO A 69 -8.22 -1.23 11.78
C PRO A 69 -9.04 -2.47 12.12
N GLU A 70 -9.75 -2.48 13.24
CA GLU A 70 -10.54 -3.63 13.68
C GLU A 70 -11.55 -4.08 12.61
N LYS A 71 -12.33 -3.13 12.06
CA LYS A 71 -13.34 -3.44 11.06
C LYS A 71 -12.73 -3.91 9.74
N ILE A 72 -11.64 -3.28 9.31
CA ILE A 72 -10.93 -3.65 8.07
C ILE A 72 -10.35 -5.06 8.21
N ASN A 73 -9.68 -5.35 9.31
CA ASN A 73 -9.02 -6.64 9.53
C ASN A 73 -10.03 -7.79 9.60
N ARG A 74 -11.16 -7.60 10.26
CA ARG A 74 -12.26 -8.59 10.29
C ARG A 74 -12.83 -8.84 8.89
N LEU A 75 -13.08 -7.77 8.12
CA LEU A 75 -13.54 -7.91 6.73
C LEU A 75 -12.51 -8.62 5.85
N SER A 76 -11.22 -8.35 6.05
CA SER A 76 -10.14 -9.03 5.33
C SER A 76 -10.18 -10.54 5.58
N VAL A 77 -10.41 -10.99 6.81
CA VAL A 77 -10.57 -12.42 7.14
C VAL A 77 -11.77 -13.02 6.42
N GLU A 78 -12.94 -12.39 6.53
CA GLU A 78 -14.18 -12.87 5.88
C GLU A 78 -14.01 -13.02 4.35
N LEU A 79 -13.27 -12.10 3.72
CA LEU A 79 -12.99 -12.13 2.29
C LEU A 79 -11.95 -13.19 1.93
N ASN A 80 -10.95 -13.41 2.80
CA ASN A 80 -9.92 -14.43 2.62
C ASN A 80 -10.48 -15.87 2.68
N GLU A 81 -11.60 -16.10 3.38
CA GLU A 81 -12.29 -17.39 3.37
C GLU A 81 -12.73 -17.81 1.97
N LYS A 82 -12.92 -16.84 1.06
CA LYS A 82 -13.36 -17.05 -0.33
C LYS A 82 -12.21 -17.01 -1.35
N ARG A 83 -10.94 -16.98 -0.90
CA ARG A 83 -9.79 -16.78 -1.78
C ARG A 83 -9.67 -17.81 -2.91
N GLU A 84 -10.01 -19.07 -2.66
CA GLU A 84 -9.96 -20.13 -3.67
C GLU A 84 -10.95 -19.87 -4.82
N GLU A 85 -12.07 -19.21 -4.53
CA GLU A 85 -13.08 -18.84 -5.51
C GLU A 85 -12.75 -17.53 -6.20
N THR A 86 -12.36 -16.52 -5.42
CA THR A 86 -12.18 -15.14 -5.89
C THR A 86 -10.79 -14.87 -6.47
N ARG A 87 -9.79 -15.65 -6.07
CA ARG A 87 -8.36 -15.40 -6.29
C ARG A 87 -7.89 -14.08 -5.66
N LEU A 88 -8.55 -13.66 -4.57
CA LEU A 88 -8.18 -12.43 -3.84
C LEU A 88 -7.67 -12.78 -2.45
N PHE A 89 -6.59 -12.14 -2.03
CA PHE A 89 -6.03 -12.26 -0.69
C PHE A 89 -5.82 -10.89 -0.07
N TYR A 90 -6.44 -10.66 1.08
CA TYR A 90 -6.43 -9.38 1.77
C TYR A 90 -5.37 -9.35 2.87
N PHE A 91 -4.56 -8.30 2.89
CA PHE A 91 -3.68 -7.99 4.00
C PHE A 91 -4.45 -7.31 5.14
N GLY A 92 -3.74 -7.08 6.25
CA GLY A 92 -4.23 -6.28 7.36
C GLY A 92 -3.96 -4.79 7.15
N ALA A 93 -4.56 -3.99 8.02
CA ALA A 93 -4.36 -2.55 8.08
C ALA A 93 -4.24 -2.08 9.54
N ILE A 94 -3.41 -1.04 9.74
CA ILE A 94 -3.21 -0.41 11.05
C ILE A 94 -2.92 1.08 10.85
N HIS A 95 -3.25 1.91 11.85
CA HIS A 95 -2.91 3.33 11.85
C HIS A 95 -1.80 3.62 12.88
N PRO A 96 -0.80 4.48 12.56
CA PRO A 96 0.34 4.73 13.45
C PRO A 96 -0.05 5.39 14.78
N ASP A 97 -1.18 6.10 14.83
CA ASP A 97 -1.71 6.71 16.05
C ASP A 97 -2.45 5.73 16.99
N CYS A 98 -2.56 4.45 16.66
CA CYS A 98 -3.12 3.45 17.56
C CYS A 98 -2.19 3.24 18.74
N GLU A 99 -2.60 3.65 19.93
CA GLU A 99 -1.80 3.44 21.17
C GLU A 99 -1.67 1.95 21.50
N ASN A 100 -2.72 1.17 21.20
CA ASN A 100 -2.77 -0.28 21.38
C ASN A 100 -2.24 -1.06 20.17
N TYR A 101 -1.29 -0.50 19.41
CA TYR A 101 -0.77 -1.09 18.17
C TYR A 101 -0.27 -2.53 18.34
N LYS A 102 0.33 -2.88 19.48
CA LYS A 102 0.79 -4.25 19.75
C LYS A 102 -0.36 -5.25 19.80
N GLN A 103 -1.46 -4.89 20.47
CA GLN A 103 -2.65 -5.73 20.50
C GLN A 103 -3.22 -5.92 19.08
N ILE A 104 -3.32 -4.83 18.28
CA ILE A 104 -3.84 -4.91 16.92
C ILE A 104 -2.94 -5.81 16.05
N ILE A 105 -1.62 -5.70 16.18
CA ILE A 105 -0.67 -6.56 15.44
C ILE A 105 -0.81 -8.02 15.87
N ASP A 106 -0.93 -8.31 17.16
CA ASP A 106 -1.16 -9.67 17.65
C ASP A 106 -2.48 -10.26 17.13
N GLU A 107 -3.54 -9.44 17.05
CA GLU A 107 -4.82 -9.82 16.44
C GLU A 107 -4.67 -10.10 14.93
N ILE A 108 -3.92 -9.26 14.18
CA ILE A 108 -3.62 -9.47 12.75
C ILE A 108 -2.91 -10.81 12.53
N VAL A 109 -1.93 -11.13 13.37
CA VAL A 109 -1.22 -12.41 13.34
C VAL A 109 -2.15 -13.58 13.65
N ALA A 110 -2.97 -13.46 14.70
CA ALA A 110 -3.95 -14.48 15.09
C ALA A 110 -5.02 -14.73 14.01
N MET A 111 -5.35 -13.71 13.21
CA MET A 111 -6.24 -13.76 12.07
C MET A 111 -5.58 -14.33 10.80
N ASP A 112 -4.32 -14.75 10.86
CA ASP A 112 -3.53 -15.25 9.72
C ASP A 112 -3.38 -14.26 8.55
N LEU A 113 -3.49 -12.96 8.83
CA LEU A 113 -3.17 -11.90 7.86
C LEU A 113 -1.64 -11.77 7.76
N LYS A 114 -1.11 -11.91 6.55
CA LYS A 114 0.34 -12.13 6.33
C LYS A 114 1.18 -10.85 6.28
N ALA A 115 0.52 -9.72 6.10
CA ALA A 115 1.18 -8.42 6.00
C ALA A 115 0.22 -7.30 6.38
N ILE A 116 0.79 -6.10 6.53
CA ILE A 116 0.04 -4.85 6.74
C ILE A 116 0.35 -3.85 5.62
N LYS A 117 -0.64 -3.06 5.24
CA LYS A 117 -0.46 -1.90 4.37
C LYS A 117 -0.40 -0.61 5.18
N ILE A 118 0.59 0.21 4.87
CA ILE A 118 0.80 1.56 5.42
C ILE A 118 0.74 2.58 4.28
N HIS A 119 0.13 3.72 4.55
CA HIS A 119 0.03 4.83 3.58
C HIS A 119 0.31 6.16 4.30
N PRO A 120 1.58 6.60 4.38
CA PRO A 120 1.98 7.76 5.16
C PRO A 120 1.21 9.04 4.87
N ASP A 121 0.89 9.32 3.58
CA ASP A 121 0.13 10.52 3.21
C ASP A 121 -1.32 10.47 3.72
N TYR A 122 -2.05 9.37 3.53
CA TYR A 122 -3.41 9.20 4.06
C TYR A 122 -3.47 9.09 5.58
N GLN A 123 -2.37 8.71 6.21
CA GLN A 123 -2.24 8.61 7.67
C GLN A 123 -1.62 9.87 8.29
N ASN A 124 -1.26 10.86 7.45
CA ASN A 124 -0.69 12.15 7.85
C ASN A 124 0.45 12.01 8.88
N THR A 125 1.36 11.07 8.60
CA THR A 125 2.49 10.77 9.50
C THR A 125 3.72 10.51 8.66
N PHE A 126 4.83 11.18 8.96
CA PHE A 126 6.08 10.96 8.27
C PHE A 126 6.62 9.56 8.52
N PHE A 127 7.16 8.92 7.49
CA PHE A 127 7.53 7.50 7.56
C PHE A 127 8.67 7.20 8.54
N ASP A 128 9.51 8.17 8.85
CA ASP A 128 10.58 8.11 9.85
C ASP A 128 10.14 8.59 11.26
N ASP A 129 8.84 8.81 11.48
CA ASP A 129 8.29 9.12 12.81
C ASP A 129 8.38 7.91 13.74
N GLU A 130 8.63 8.16 15.04
CA GLU A 130 8.71 7.14 16.08
C GLU A 130 7.48 6.22 16.10
N LYS A 131 6.30 6.73 15.74
CA LYS A 131 5.06 5.94 15.68
C LYS A 131 5.16 4.81 14.66
N TYR A 132 5.75 5.06 13.48
CA TYR A 132 6.00 4.01 12.50
C TYR A 132 7.15 3.11 12.91
N ILE A 133 8.25 3.68 13.42
CA ILE A 133 9.41 2.89 13.86
C ILE A 133 8.95 1.81 14.85
N ARG A 134 8.28 2.19 15.94
CA ARG A 134 7.81 1.24 16.96
C ARG A 134 6.78 0.23 16.46
N LEU A 135 5.90 0.66 15.55
CA LEU A 135 4.86 -0.19 14.97
C LEU A 135 5.47 -1.23 14.04
N MET A 136 6.36 -0.80 13.16
CA MET A 136 6.99 -1.68 12.17
C MET A 136 8.01 -2.62 12.80
N ASP A 137 8.73 -2.17 13.82
CA ASP A 137 9.63 -3.01 14.61
C ASP A 137 8.85 -4.19 15.23
N TYR A 138 7.74 -3.90 15.88
CA TYR A 138 6.89 -4.95 16.46
C TYR A 138 6.23 -5.84 15.40
N ALA A 139 5.82 -5.29 14.26
CA ALA A 139 5.28 -6.08 13.15
C ALA A 139 6.35 -7.04 12.58
N ALA A 140 7.59 -6.57 12.46
CA ALA A 140 8.73 -7.40 12.03
C ALA A 140 9.06 -8.50 13.04
N GLU A 141 9.03 -8.22 14.35
CA GLU A 141 9.18 -9.24 15.41
C GLU A 141 8.13 -10.37 15.29
N LYS A 142 6.95 -10.05 14.75
CA LYS A 142 5.85 -11.00 14.51
C LYS A 142 5.89 -11.63 13.11
N ASP A 143 6.96 -11.45 12.37
CA ASP A 143 7.15 -11.99 11.01
C ASP A 143 6.13 -11.49 9.97
N LEU A 144 5.46 -10.35 10.23
CA LEU A 144 4.55 -9.74 9.28
C LEU A 144 5.30 -9.03 8.15
N GLY A 145 4.81 -9.20 6.92
CA GLY A 145 5.20 -8.34 5.81
C GLY A 145 4.66 -6.92 5.97
N ILE A 146 5.38 -5.95 5.43
CA ILE A 146 4.99 -4.54 5.47
C ILE A 146 5.08 -4.00 4.05
N ILE A 147 3.94 -3.53 3.52
CA ILE A 147 3.91 -2.82 2.24
C ILE A 147 3.55 -1.36 2.49
N VAL A 148 4.39 -0.44 2.01
CA VAL A 148 4.23 1.00 2.24
C VAL A 148 4.10 1.75 0.92
N HIS A 149 3.17 2.70 0.86
CA HIS A 149 3.13 3.70 -0.21
C HIS A 149 4.39 4.57 -0.10
N ALA A 150 5.15 4.68 -1.20
CA ALA A 150 6.40 5.43 -1.25
C ALA A 150 6.40 6.46 -2.37
N GLY A 151 6.96 7.63 -2.10
CA GLY A 151 6.98 8.77 -3.02
C GLY A 151 5.74 9.65 -2.92
N GLU A 152 5.51 10.46 -3.95
CA GLU A 152 4.37 11.38 -4.04
C GLU A 152 3.06 10.61 -4.18
N ASP A 153 2.02 10.99 -3.42
CA ASP A 153 0.66 10.55 -3.70
C ASP A 153 0.00 11.46 -4.74
N VAL A 154 -0.64 10.86 -5.73
CA VAL A 154 -1.23 11.58 -6.86
C VAL A 154 -2.32 12.56 -6.43
N GLY A 155 -3.06 12.22 -5.37
CA GLY A 155 -4.13 13.07 -4.81
C GLY A 155 -3.64 14.06 -3.75
N LEU A 156 -2.44 13.83 -3.17
CA LEU A 156 -1.89 14.61 -2.05
C LEU A 156 -0.44 15.06 -2.32
N PRO A 157 -0.15 15.77 -3.42
CA PRO A 157 1.23 16.07 -3.83
C PRO A 157 1.95 17.12 -2.97
N GLU A 158 1.23 17.88 -2.14
CA GLU A 158 1.79 19.02 -1.39
C GLU A 158 2.82 18.62 -0.34
N THR A 159 2.65 17.46 0.28
CA THR A 159 3.56 16.95 1.32
C THR A 159 3.80 15.47 1.13
N VAL A 160 5.02 15.10 0.76
CA VAL A 160 5.41 13.70 0.62
C VAL A 160 5.89 13.16 1.97
N HIS A 161 5.11 12.25 2.55
CA HIS A 161 5.42 11.70 3.88
C HIS A 161 6.40 10.52 3.84
N CYS A 162 6.58 9.89 2.68
CA CYS A 162 7.47 8.73 2.49
C CYS A 162 8.45 8.97 1.34
N THR A 163 9.42 9.86 1.55
CA THR A 163 10.51 10.10 0.58
C THR A 163 11.61 9.04 0.73
N PRO A 164 12.48 8.82 -0.29
CA PRO A 164 13.65 7.94 -0.17
C PRO A 164 14.55 8.28 1.03
N GLU A 165 14.73 9.57 1.34
CA GLU A 165 15.48 9.99 2.53
C GLU A 165 14.83 9.51 3.83
N ARG A 166 13.51 9.59 3.96
CA ARG A 166 12.78 9.13 5.14
C ARG A 166 12.81 7.60 5.26
N ILE A 167 12.80 6.89 4.14
CA ILE A 167 12.99 5.44 4.13
C ILE A 167 14.37 5.09 4.69
N LEU A 168 15.42 5.78 4.24
CA LEU A 168 16.77 5.61 4.80
C LEU A 168 16.85 5.96 6.28
N ASN A 169 16.18 7.02 6.72
CA ASN A 169 16.18 7.40 8.13
C ASN A 169 15.55 6.31 8.99
N LEU A 170 14.38 5.80 8.60
CA LEU A 170 13.75 4.66 9.27
C LEU A 170 14.68 3.44 9.28
N TRP A 171 15.33 3.13 8.14
CA TRP A 171 16.22 1.98 7.99
C TRP A 171 17.43 2.01 8.94
N LYS A 172 17.87 3.18 9.38
CA LYS A 172 18.93 3.33 10.39
C LYS A 172 18.48 2.88 11.80
N HIS A 173 17.16 2.86 12.05
CA HIS A 173 16.59 2.47 13.34
C HIS A 173 16.10 1.04 13.37
N ILE A 174 15.43 0.59 12.29
CA ILE A 174 14.87 -0.75 12.16
C ILE A 174 15.11 -1.28 10.76
N GLN A 175 15.26 -2.61 10.63
CA GLN A 175 15.52 -3.27 9.35
C GLN A 175 14.57 -4.46 9.14
N PRO A 176 13.27 -4.20 8.83
CA PRO A 176 12.31 -5.27 8.61
C PRO A 176 12.69 -6.11 7.39
N GLU A 177 12.79 -7.43 7.56
CA GLU A 177 13.17 -8.34 6.46
C GLU A 177 12.18 -8.35 5.29
N LYS A 178 10.89 -8.10 5.58
CA LYS A 178 9.80 -8.17 4.60
C LYS A 178 9.20 -6.79 4.33
N LEU A 179 10.06 -5.80 3.99
CA LEU A 179 9.62 -4.46 3.64
C LEU A 179 9.50 -4.30 2.12
N ILE A 180 8.29 -4.03 1.66
CA ILE A 180 7.95 -3.76 0.26
C ILE A 180 7.68 -2.27 0.09
N LEU A 181 8.48 -1.60 -0.72
CA LEU A 181 8.30 -0.21 -1.10
C LEU A 181 7.48 -0.15 -2.39
N ALA A 182 6.29 0.42 -2.31
CA ALA A 182 5.43 0.54 -3.48
C ALA A 182 6.00 1.51 -4.52
N HIS A 183 5.52 1.36 -5.76
CA HIS A 183 5.80 2.28 -6.86
C HIS A 183 7.29 2.43 -7.18
N MET A 184 8.00 1.30 -7.24
CA MET A 184 9.46 1.24 -7.44
C MET A 184 10.23 2.07 -6.40
N GLY A 185 9.76 2.03 -5.13
CA GLY A 185 10.44 2.65 -4.00
C GLY A 185 10.21 4.16 -3.82
N GLY A 186 9.46 4.81 -4.74
CA GLY A 186 9.17 6.24 -4.62
C GLY A 186 8.56 6.83 -5.88
N TRP A 187 7.20 6.91 -5.96
CA TRP A 187 6.52 7.53 -7.09
C TRP A 187 7.05 8.94 -7.37
N LYS A 188 7.45 9.20 -8.64
CA LYS A 188 8.06 10.45 -9.12
C LYS A 188 9.40 10.85 -8.45
N MET A 189 10.03 9.98 -7.66
CA MET A 189 11.29 10.24 -6.96
C MET A 189 12.37 9.20 -7.31
N TRP A 190 12.31 8.60 -8.51
CA TRP A 190 13.15 7.45 -8.86
C TRP A 190 14.65 7.77 -8.95
N ASP A 191 15.04 8.98 -9.30
CA ASP A 191 16.45 9.41 -9.25
C ASP A 191 17.01 9.32 -7.82
N GLU A 192 16.21 9.74 -6.83
CA GLU A 192 16.59 9.59 -5.41
C GLU A 192 16.54 8.14 -4.94
N VAL A 193 15.62 7.34 -5.45
CA VAL A 193 15.57 5.90 -5.17
C VAL A 193 16.83 5.22 -5.69
N GLU A 194 17.24 5.53 -6.92
CA GLU A 194 18.46 5.00 -7.52
C GLU A 194 19.68 5.38 -6.67
N GLU A 195 19.80 6.64 -6.29
CA GLU A 195 20.92 7.14 -5.51
C GLU A 195 20.99 6.55 -4.10
N LYS A 196 19.82 6.42 -3.41
CA LYS A 196 19.78 6.20 -1.96
C LYS A 196 19.36 4.79 -1.56
N LEU A 197 18.54 4.12 -2.35
CA LEU A 197 17.88 2.88 -1.94
C LEU A 197 18.33 1.64 -2.70
N LEU A 198 18.86 1.78 -3.92
CA LEU A 198 19.34 0.63 -4.67
C LEU A 198 20.49 -0.08 -3.97
N GLY A 199 20.43 -1.42 -3.97
CA GLY A 199 21.40 -2.28 -3.28
C GLY A 199 21.07 -2.53 -1.82
N LEU A 200 20.05 -1.88 -1.25
CA LEU A 200 19.49 -2.23 0.05
C LEU A 200 18.46 -3.37 -0.10
N PRO A 201 18.25 -4.20 0.94
CA PRO A 201 17.43 -5.40 0.84
C PRO A 201 15.93 -5.09 0.95
N PHE A 202 15.44 -4.15 0.14
CA PHE A 202 14.01 -3.87 0.00
C PHE A 202 13.42 -4.68 -1.15
N TYR A 203 12.13 -5.00 -1.01
CA TYR A 203 11.32 -5.43 -2.15
C TYR A 203 10.66 -4.20 -2.78
N LEU A 204 10.58 -4.16 -4.11
CA LEU A 204 9.94 -3.08 -4.84
C LEU A 204 8.73 -3.63 -5.61
N ASP A 205 7.61 -2.92 -5.61
CA ASP A 205 6.51 -3.26 -6.51
C ASP A 205 6.43 -2.29 -7.70
N THR A 206 5.76 -2.72 -8.76
CA THR A 206 5.60 -1.95 -10.00
C THR A 206 4.22 -1.33 -10.14
N ALA A 207 3.42 -1.31 -9.07
CA ALA A 207 2.07 -0.77 -9.12
C ALA A 207 2.07 0.67 -9.64
N ILE A 208 1.18 0.96 -10.60
CA ILE A 208 1.02 2.27 -11.27
C ILE A 208 2.23 2.79 -12.05
N VAL A 209 3.44 2.25 -11.88
CA VAL A 209 4.68 2.75 -12.49
C VAL A 209 4.67 2.62 -14.01
N LEU A 210 4.11 1.54 -14.53
CA LEU A 210 4.05 1.26 -15.97
C LEU A 210 2.80 1.85 -16.65
N ASN A 211 2.11 2.79 -16.00
CA ASN A 211 0.87 3.36 -16.50
C ASN A 211 1.15 4.52 -17.48
N PRO A 212 0.67 4.45 -18.74
CA PRO A 212 0.87 5.51 -19.73
C PRO A 212 0.13 6.82 -19.43
N ILE A 213 -0.79 6.84 -18.46
CA ILE A 213 -1.53 8.05 -18.07
C ILE A 213 -0.60 9.11 -17.44
N PHE A 214 0.45 8.64 -16.77
CA PHE A 214 1.50 9.50 -16.24
C PHE A 214 2.79 9.17 -16.98
N PRO A 215 3.29 10.08 -17.83
CA PRO A 215 4.51 9.82 -18.58
C PRO A 215 5.68 9.65 -17.61
N VAL A 216 6.03 8.42 -17.38
CA VAL A 216 7.21 8.03 -16.62
C VAL A 216 8.31 7.85 -17.62
N LYS A 217 9.34 8.66 -17.56
CA LYS A 217 10.61 8.35 -18.20
C LYS A 217 11.33 7.30 -17.33
N LEU A 218 11.05 6.04 -17.57
CA LEU A 218 11.96 4.97 -17.15
C LEU A 218 13.12 4.98 -18.15
N GLU A 219 14.10 5.83 -17.92
CA GLU A 219 15.30 5.89 -18.78
C GLU A 219 16.34 4.83 -18.40
N ASN A 220 16.14 4.10 -17.31
CA ASN A 220 17.13 3.16 -16.81
C ASN A 220 16.67 1.71 -16.92
N GLU A 221 17.37 0.93 -17.74
CA GLU A 221 17.28 -0.54 -17.81
C GLU A 221 17.64 -1.25 -16.48
N GLN A 222 18.02 -0.48 -15.45
CA GLN A 222 18.50 -0.98 -14.16
C GLN A 222 17.40 -1.45 -13.20
N PHE A 223 16.13 -1.17 -13.53
CA PHE A 223 14.97 -1.61 -12.74
C PHE A 223 14.31 -2.92 -13.24
N VAL A 224 14.94 -3.61 -14.17
CA VAL A 224 14.44 -4.89 -14.73
C VAL A 224 15.29 -6.06 -14.22
#